data_218265af1c49d0f98a5f515589e6dbd4
#
_entry.id   218265af1c49d0f98a5f515589e6dbd4
#
_cell.length_a   1.000
_cell.length_b   1.000
_cell.length_c   1.000
_cell.angle_alpha   90.00
_cell.angle_beta   90.00
_cell.angle_gamma   90.00
#
_symmetry.space_group_name_H-M   'P 1'
#
loop_
_entity.id
_entity.type
_entity.pdbx_description
1 polymer ?
#
loop_
_entity_poly.entity_id
_entity_poly.type
_entity_poly.pdbx_seq_one_letter_code
_entity_poly.pdbx_strand_id
1 'polypeptide(L)'
;MQKYNLAINYKYADGTEAKPTHTESLTYGSSYSVASPLITGYTADKLTVSGSMPDSDVTVDVTYTAKDYTVTYESNGGSTVPSQTVKYNETANKPADPTKSGYTFAGWYTEEKLTNKYDFAAPVTGNITLYAKWTRNYTPRPYTPPTVVIPDDALGLNTTDHFAYIVGYGNGKVRPQNNITRAETMALVNRVLNRQPETEDDLLPNMTVWTDNANPKAWYYLAVQEATNSHYYKFKTNSKYEKWTELRETRDWTQLEK
;
A
#
# COMPACT_ATOMS: atom_id res chain seq x y z
N MET A 1 38.56 -36.49 -48.61
CA MET A 1 37.86 -35.17 -48.83
C MET A 1 38.50 -34.19 -47.89
N GLN A 2 38.77 -32.97 -48.35
CA GLN A 2 39.34 -31.90 -47.52
C GLN A 2 38.30 -31.34 -46.55
N LYS A 3 38.69 -31.05 -45.30
CA LYS A 3 37.88 -30.50 -44.27
C LYS A 3 38.31 -29.07 -43.95
N TYR A 4 37.33 -28.25 -43.59
CA TYR A 4 37.50 -26.87 -43.21
C TYR A 4 36.76 -26.63 -41.89
N ASN A 5 37.15 -25.57 -41.15
CA ASN A 5 36.57 -25.26 -39.86
C ASN A 5 35.46 -24.23 -40.00
N LEU A 6 34.30 -24.51 -39.42
CA LEU A 6 33.26 -23.55 -39.12
C LEU A 6 33.46 -23.05 -37.67
N ALA A 7 33.56 -21.75 -37.49
CA ALA A 7 33.56 -21.10 -36.18
C ALA A 7 32.38 -20.10 -36.10
N ILE A 8 31.55 -20.23 -35.08
CA ILE A 8 30.45 -19.27 -34.81
C ILE A 8 30.72 -18.62 -33.46
N ASN A 9 31.00 -17.32 -33.47
CA ASN A 9 31.25 -16.54 -32.29
C ASN A 9 29.96 -15.93 -31.83
N TYR A 10 29.65 -16.05 -30.55
CA TYR A 10 28.49 -15.45 -29.92
C TYR A 10 28.93 -14.24 -29.06
N LYS A 11 28.56 -13.04 -29.47
CA LYS A 11 29.05 -11.80 -28.86
C LYS A 11 27.88 -10.91 -28.45
N TYR A 12 28.04 -10.16 -27.35
CA TYR A 12 27.16 -9.04 -27.05
C TYR A 12 27.44 -7.88 -28.01
N ALA A 13 26.53 -6.88 -28.04
CA ALA A 13 26.67 -5.70 -28.89
C ALA A 13 27.94 -4.86 -28.60
N ASP A 14 28.49 -4.96 -27.40
CA ASP A 14 29.76 -4.34 -27.02
C ASP A 14 31.00 -5.13 -27.45
N GLY A 15 30.82 -6.29 -28.13
CA GLY A 15 31.88 -7.16 -28.61
C GLY A 15 32.39 -8.19 -27.61
N THR A 16 31.93 -8.16 -26.37
CA THR A 16 32.28 -9.16 -25.36
C THR A 16 31.64 -10.51 -25.66
N GLU A 17 32.29 -11.59 -25.22
CA GLU A 17 31.79 -12.95 -25.42
C GLU A 17 30.50 -13.20 -24.67
N ALA A 18 29.45 -13.62 -25.39
CA ALA A 18 28.14 -13.94 -24.82
C ALA A 18 28.00 -15.44 -24.49
N LYS A 19 28.61 -16.30 -25.32
CA LYS A 19 28.70 -17.77 -25.18
C LYS A 19 29.98 -18.26 -25.84
N PRO A 20 30.52 -19.42 -25.43
CA PRO A 20 31.68 -20.02 -26.07
C PRO A 20 31.46 -20.21 -27.56
N THR A 21 32.48 -19.93 -28.35
CA THR A 21 32.49 -20.16 -29.81
C THR A 21 32.12 -21.60 -30.14
N HIS A 22 31.15 -21.79 -31.01
CA HIS A 22 30.87 -23.10 -31.61
C HIS A 22 31.88 -23.38 -32.72
N THR A 23 32.54 -24.53 -32.68
CA THR A 23 33.49 -24.97 -33.72
C THR A 23 33.13 -26.35 -34.23
N GLU A 24 33.16 -26.53 -35.56
CA GLU A 24 32.89 -27.80 -36.22
C GLU A 24 33.79 -27.94 -37.44
N SER A 25 34.31 -29.18 -37.69
CA SER A 25 35.13 -29.46 -38.89
C SER A 25 34.29 -30.19 -39.93
N LEU A 26 34.01 -29.54 -41.02
CA LEU A 26 33.07 -29.96 -42.06
C LEU A 26 33.80 -30.26 -43.38
N THR A 27 33.26 -31.18 -44.16
CA THR A 27 33.76 -31.48 -45.48
C THR A 27 33.29 -30.39 -46.49
N TYR A 28 34.13 -30.05 -47.45
CA TYR A 28 33.76 -29.19 -48.57
C TYR A 28 32.40 -29.60 -49.17
N GLY A 29 31.52 -28.64 -49.38
CA GLY A 29 30.18 -28.82 -49.94
C GLY A 29 29.13 -29.38 -49.00
N SER A 30 29.50 -29.82 -47.76
CA SER A 30 28.50 -30.24 -46.78
C SER A 30 27.68 -29.07 -46.24
N SER A 31 26.38 -29.27 -46.07
CA SER A 31 25.50 -28.25 -45.45
C SER A 31 25.66 -28.24 -43.94
N TYR A 32 25.53 -27.08 -43.32
CA TYR A 32 25.47 -26.89 -41.88
C TYR A 32 24.25 -26.06 -41.47
N SER A 33 23.72 -26.28 -40.26
CA SER A 33 22.63 -25.53 -39.67
C SER A 33 22.76 -25.60 -38.15
N VAL A 34 23.23 -24.53 -37.55
CA VAL A 34 23.52 -24.42 -36.13
C VAL A 34 22.58 -23.36 -35.51
N ALA A 35 21.75 -23.78 -34.58
CA ALA A 35 20.88 -22.86 -33.83
C ALA A 35 21.69 -22.02 -32.85
N SER A 36 21.45 -20.72 -32.82
CA SER A 36 22.07 -19.83 -31.86
C SER A 36 21.52 -20.07 -30.45
N PRO A 37 22.38 -20.14 -29.41
CA PRO A 37 21.95 -20.35 -28.06
C PRO A 37 20.95 -19.26 -27.57
N LEU A 38 19.94 -19.66 -26.84
CA LEU A 38 19.05 -18.67 -26.19
C LEU A 38 19.75 -18.05 -24.99
N ILE A 39 19.72 -16.71 -24.92
CA ILE A 39 20.23 -15.95 -23.78
C ILE A 39 19.07 -15.11 -23.21
N THR A 40 18.78 -15.33 -21.94
CA THR A 40 17.69 -14.59 -21.25
C THR A 40 17.92 -13.09 -21.33
N GLY A 41 16.89 -12.35 -21.74
CA GLY A 41 16.96 -10.89 -21.85
C GLY A 41 17.65 -10.36 -23.10
N TYR A 42 18.11 -11.23 -24.00
CA TYR A 42 18.76 -10.85 -25.26
C TYR A 42 18.06 -11.44 -26.48
N THR A 43 18.30 -10.84 -27.64
CA THR A 43 17.87 -11.33 -28.95
C THR A 43 19.09 -11.47 -29.85
N ALA A 44 19.28 -12.65 -30.43
CA ALA A 44 20.31 -12.89 -31.44
C ALA A 44 19.87 -12.27 -32.76
N ASP A 45 20.81 -11.65 -33.51
CA ASP A 45 20.61 -11.16 -34.87
C ASP A 45 20.40 -12.32 -35.89
N LYS A 46 20.95 -13.51 -35.59
CA LYS A 46 20.75 -14.73 -36.34
C LYS A 46 20.28 -15.83 -35.40
N LEU A 47 19.05 -16.30 -35.57
CA LEU A 47 18.49 -17.40 -34.76
C LEU A 47 19.10 -18.76 -35.15
N THR A 48 19.53 -18.87 -36.40
CA THR A 48 20.23 -20.06 -36.97
C THR A 48 21.29 -19.57 -37.95
N VAL A 49 22.47 -20.14 -37.84
CA VAL A 49 23.55 -19.98 -38.82
C VAL A 49 23.57 -21.21 -39.73
N SER A 50 23.25 -21.01 -41.00
CA SER A 50 23.18 -22.11 -41.96
C SER A 50 23.86 -21.74 -43.28
N GLY A 51 24.36 -22.78 -43.99
CA GLY A 51 25.02 -22.61 -45.25
C GLY A 51 25.60 -23.93 -45.77
N SER A 52 26.46 -23.82 -46.78
CA SER A 52 27.28 -24.93 -47.28
C SER A 52 28.75 -24.58 -47.08
N MET A 53 29.57 -25.55 -46.66
CA MET A 53 30.97 -25.34 -46.37
C MET A 53 31.77 -25.07 -47.65
N PRO A 54 32.40 -23.88 -47.78
CA PRO A 54 33.26 -23.57 -48.92
C PRO A 54 34.59 -24.31 -48.83
N ASP A 55 35.49 -24.01 -49.77
CA ASP A 55 36.86 -24.52 -49.81
C ASP A 55 37.85 -23.74 -48.91
N SER A 56 37.31 -23.14 -47.83
CA SER A 56 38.04 -22.36 -46.82
C SER A 56 37.33 -22.42 -45.46
N ASP A 57 38.03 -22.06 -44.39
CA ASP A 57 37.47 -21.89 -43.07
C ASP A 57 36.42 -20.75 -43.07
N VAL A 58 35.33 -20.94 -42.30
CA VAL A 58 34.24 -19.98 -42.17
C VAL A 58 34.17 -19.50 -40.73
N THR A 59 34.11 -18.17 -40.55
CA THR A 59 33.81 -17.55 -39.24
C THR A 59 32.57 -16.69 -39.36
N VAL A 60 31.61 -16.91 -38.46
CA VAL A 60 30.35 -16.14 -38.41
C VAL A 60 30.21 -15.56 -37.01
N ASP A 61 29.96 -14.26 -36.93
CA ASP A 61 29.60 -13.61 -35.68
C ASP A 61 28.06 -13.55 -35.55
N VAL A 62 27.56 -13.91 -34.39
CA VAL A 62 26.16 -13.75 -33.96
C VAL A 62 26.15 -12.74 -32.83
N THR A 63 25.39 -11.65 -33.04
CA THR A 63 25.32 -10.52 -32.11
C THR A 63 24.05 -10.59 -31.28
N TYR A 64 24.19 -10.52 -29.96
CA TYR A 64 23.10 -10.48 -28.99
C TYR A 64 22.87 -9.06 -28.53
N THR A 65 21.64 -8.56 -28.78
CA THR A 65 21.19 -7.25 -28.34
C THR A 65 20.25 -7.38 -27.15
N ALA A 66 20.48 -6.58 -26.12
CA ALA A 66 19.60 -6.55 -24.94
C ALA A 66 18.18 -6.13 -25.35
N LYS A 67 17.19 -6.84 -24.84
CA LYS A 67 15.78 -6.52 -25.05
C LYS A 67 15.41 -5.24 -24.29
N ASP A 68 14.50 -4.48 -24.87
CA ASP A 68 13.91 -3.31 -24.22
C ASP A 68 12.71 -3.74 -23.38
N TYR A 69 12.63 -3.18 -22.17
CA TYR A 69 11.50 -3.35 -21.26
C TYR A 69 10.89 -2.00 -20.87
N THR A 70 9.59 -2.01 -20.64
CA THR A 70 8.86 -0.81 -20.28
C THR A 70 8.64 -0.75 -18.77
N VAL A 71 9.01 0.37 -18.16
CA VAL A 71 8.65 0.73 -16.78
C VAL A 71 7.50 1.73 -16.86
N THR A 72 6.32 1.30 -16.41
CA THR A 72 5.09 2.11 -16.40
C THR A 72 4.86 2.65 -15.00
N TYR A 73 4.34 3.87 -14.89
CA TYR A 73 4.07 4.54 -13.61
C TYR A 73 2.58 4.79 -13.45
N GLU A 74 1.97 4.11 -12.49
CA GLU A 74 0.58 4.35 -12.06
C GLU A 74 0.60 5.33 -10.89
N SER A 75 0.18 6.56 -11.15
CA SER A 75 0.28 7.66 -10.18
C SER A 75 -0.80 7.64 -9.08
N ASN A 76 -1.77 6.71 -9.13
CA ASN A 76 -2.85 6.58 -8.15
C ASN A 76 -3.57 7.91 -7.86
N GLY A 77 -3.93 8.62 -8.93
CA GLY A 77 -4.62 9.91 -8.88
C GLY A 77 -3.71 11.11 -8.58
N GLY A 78 -2.40 10.96 -8.72
CA GLY A 78 -1.44 12.05 -8.81
C GLY A 78 -1.21 12.53 -10.23
N SER A 79 -0.28 13.48 -10.41
CA SER A 79 0.13 13.94 -11.75
C SER A 79 0.72 12.79 -12.57
N THR A 80 0.50 12.84 -13.90
CA THR A 80 1.00 11.82 -14.82
C THR A 80 2.52 11.76 -14.83
N VAL A 81 3.08 10.54 -14.83
CA VAL A 81 4.49 10.27 -15.00
C VAL A 81 4.66 9.44 -16.27
N PRO A 82 5.48 9.87 -17.25
CA PRO A 82 5.67 9.12 -18.48
C PRO A 82 6.40 7.80 -18.21
N SER A 83 6.05 6.77 -18.96
CA SER A 83 6.80 5.51 -18.95
C SER A 83 8.21 5.72 -19.52
N GLN A 84 9.13 4.84 -19.16
CA GLN A 84 10.47 4.80 -19.73
C GLN A 84 10.79 3.42 -20.29
N THR A 85 11.63 3.41 -21.32
CA THR A 85 12.19 2.19 -21.88
C THR A 85 13.58 1.96 -21.29
N VAL A 86 13.84 0.76 -20.80
CA VAL A 86 15.08 0.37 -20.13
C VAL A 86 15.57 -0.95 -20.75
N LYS A 87 16.86 -1.06 -21.05
CA LYS A 87 17.42 -2.32 -21.56
C LYS A 87 17.53 -3.36 -20.45
N TYR A 88 17.43 -4.62 -20.85
CA TYR A 88 17.62 -5.73 -19.92
C TYR A 88 18.88 -5.57 -19.10
N ASN A 89 18.74 -5.76 -17.79
CA ASN A 89 19.81 -5.65 -16.80
C ASN A 89 20.37 -4.24 -16.54
N GLU A 90 19.80 -3.21 -17.16
CA GLU A 90 20.04 -1.81 -16.78
C GLU A 90 19.07 -1.36 -15.68
N THR A 91 19.38 -0.25 -15.03
CA THR A 91 18.54 0.34 -13.98
C THR A 91 17.60 1.39 -14.55
N ALA A 92 16.38 1.47 -13.99
CA ALA A 92 15.45 2.54 -14.31
C ALA A 92 15.88 3.88 -13.67
N ASN A 93 15.74 4.98 -14.41
CA ASN A 93 15.93 6.29 -13.83
C ASN A 93 14.74 6.64 -12.90
N LYS A 94 15.03 7.11 -11.68
CA LYS A 94 13.97 7.62 -10.80
C LYS A 94 13.35 8.87 -11.42
N PRO A 95 12.03 8.90 -11.72
CA PRO A 95 11.37 10.09 -12.24
C PRO A 95 11.25 11.17 -11.15
N ALA A 96 10.92 12.39 -11.57
CA ALA A 96 10.49 13.42 -10.63
C ALA A 96 9.28 12.93 -9.83
N ASP A 97 9.23 13.27 -8.55
CA ASP A 97 8.13 12.87 -7.70
C ASP A 97 6.81 13.50 -8.19
N PRO A 98 5.75 12.71 -8.40
CA PRO A 98 4.46 13.24 -8.82
C PRO A 98 3.81 14.07 -7.71
N THR A 99 2.83 14.89 -8.08
CA THR A 99 2.08 15.74 -7.15
C THR A 99 0.62 15.28 -7.04
N LYS A 100 0.05 15.39 -5.82
CA LYS A 100 -1.37 15.13 -5.57
C LYS A 100 -1.85 16.08 -4.48
N SER A 101 -2.92 16.84 -4.78
CA SER A 101 -3.47 17.83 -3.86
C SER A 101 -3.88 17.18 -2.54
N GLY A 102 -3.40 17.71 -1.42
CA GLY A 102 -3.68 17.20 -0.07
C GLY A 102 -2.90 15.94 0.32
N TYR A 103 -1.87 15.55 -0.46
CA TYR A 103 -1.06 14.36 -0.17
C TYR A 103 0.43 14.63 -0.36
N THR A 104 1.25 13.88 0.36
CA THR A 104 2.71 13.80 0.19
C THR A 104 3.05 12.47 -0.47
N PHE A 105 3.92 12.51 -1.49
CA PHE A 105 4.39 11.32 -2.15
C PHE A 105 5.31 10.51 -1.21
N ALA A 106 5.01 9.19 -1.07
CA ALA A 106 5.74 8.29 -0.19
C ALA A 106 6.68 7.32 -0.93
N GLY A 107 6.61 7.29 -2.27
CA GLY A 107 7.48 6.48 -3.11
C GLY A 107 6.72 5.60 -4.10
N TRP A 108 7.51 4.89 -4.93
CA TRP A 108 7.03 3.92 -5.90
C TRP A 108 7.08 2.50 -5.33
N TYR A 109 6.07 1.69 -5.63
CA TYR A 109 5.90 0.32 -5.14
C TYR A 109 5.66 -0.65 -6.30
N THR A 110 6.03 -1.91 -6.12
CA THR A 110 5.97 -2.93 -7.19
C THR A 110 4.59 -3.55 -7.39
N GLU A 111 3.65 -3.30 -6.46
CA GLU A 111 2.29 -3.86 -6.49
C GLU A 111 1.25 -2.87 -5.95
N GLU A 112 0.00 -3.07 -6.32
CA GLU A 112 -1.14 -2.22 -5.88
C GLU A 112 -1.35 -2.20 -4.37
N LYS A 113 -0.94 -3.26 -3.65
CA LYS A 113 -1.04 -3.32 -2.18
C LYS A 113 -0.06 -2.37 -1.46
N LEU A 114 0.89 -1.80 -2.19
CA LEU A 114 1.86 -0.82 -1.70
C LEU A 114 2.66 -1.29 -0.48
N THR A 115 3.09 -2.56 -0.48
CA THR A 115 3.90 -3.17 0.60
C THR A 115 5.39 -3.16 0.27
N ASN A 116 5.77 -3.48 -0.99
CA ASN A 116 7.16 -3.57 -1.41
C ASN A 116 7.58 -2.33 -2.19
N LYS A 117 8.39 -1.49 -1.56
CA LYS A 117 8.93 -0.29 -2.20
C LYS A 117 9.93 -0.67 -3.28
N TYR A 118 9.82 -0.05 -4.45
CA TYR A 118 10.73 -0.29 -5.57
C TYR A 118 12.11 0.32 -5.29
N ASP A 119 13.14 -0.48 -5.57
CA ASP A 119 14.53 -0.04 -5.53
C ASP A 119 15.00 0.32 -6.95
N PHE A 120 15.25 1.60 -7.21
CA PHE A 120 15.74 2.08 -8.50
C PHE A 120 17.20 1.67 -8.80
N ALA A 121 17.92 1.10 -7.84
CA ALA A 121 19.23 0.50 -8.06
C ALA A 121 19.12 -0.96 -8.56
N ALA A 122 17.95 -1.57 -8.49
CA ALA A 122 17.73 -2.92 -8.99
C ALA A 122 17.67 -2.96 -10.53
N PRO A 123 18.25 -4.00 -11.18
CA PRO A 123 18.19 -4.14 -12.62
C PRO A 123 16.79 -4.50 -13.10
N VAL A 124 16.42 -3.95 -14.26
CA VAL A 124 15.14 -4.26 -14.92
C VAL A 124 15.31 -5.53 -15.73
N THR A 125 14.53 -6.56 -15.39
CA THR A 125 14.57 -7.88 -16.05
C THR A 125 13.29 -8.24 -16.79
N GLY A 126 12.29 -7.35 -16.81
CA GLY A 126 10.99 -7.51 -17.46
C GLY A 126 10.19 -6.21 -17.43
N ASN A 127 9.05 -6.19 -18.14
CA ASN A 127 8.11 -5.09 -18.03
C ASN A 127 7.58 -5.01 -16.58
N ILE A 128 7.50 -3.79 -16.04
CA ILE A 128 7.03 -3.55 -14.66
C ILE A 128 6.11 -2.34 -14.62
N THR A 129 5.06 -2.41 -13.80
CA THR A 129 4.24 -1.27 -13.42
C THR A 129 4.55 -0.89 -11.97
N LEU A 130 4.86 0.36 -11.74
CA LEU A 130 5.14 0.94 -10.43
C LEU A 130 3.97 1.82 -9.99
N TYR A 131 3.55 1.63 -8.73
CA TYR A 131 2.39 2.29 -8.15
C TYR A 131 2.80 3.34 -7.13
N ALA A 132 2.27 4.56 -7.29
CA ALA A 132 2.54 5.64 -6.35
C ALA A 132 1.82 5.42 -5.02
N LYS A 133 2.56 5.51 -3.90
CA LYS A 133 1.98 5.57 -2.55
C LYS A 133 1.89 7.01 -2.08
N TRP A 134 0.75 7.35 -1.47
CA TRP A 134 0.44 8.67 -0.98
C TRP A 134 0.16 8.66 0.52
N THR A 135 0.67 9.64 1.23
CA THR A 135 0.31 9.94 2.61
C THR A 135 -0.54 11.20 2.62
N ARG A 136 -1.73 11.13 3.20
CA ARG A 136 -2.61 12.28 3.29
C ARG A 136 -2.00 13.36 4.18
N ASN A 137 -1.95 14.58 3.69
CA ASN A 137 -1.56 15.74 4.48
C ASN A 137 -2.72 16.12 5.40
N TYR A 138 -2.57 15.88 6.67
CA TYR A 138 -3.50 16.39 7.65
C TYR A 138 -3.09 17.83 7.96
N THR A 139 -3.75 18.81 7.34
CA THR A 139 -3.74 20.18 7.86
C THR A 139 -4.85 20.24 8.91
N PRO A 140 -4.53 20.44 10.19
CA PRO A 140 -5.55 20.76 11.17
C PRO A 140 -6.28 22.01 10.66
N ARG A 141 -7.54 21.85 10.27
CA ARG A 141 -8.37 23.01 9.99
C ARG A 141 -8.42 23.80 11.28
N PRO A 142 -8.14 25.12 11.29
CA PRO A 142 -8.40 25.92 12.46
C PRO A 142 -9.87 25.68 12.84
N TYR A 143 -10.09 25.03 13.98
CA TYR A 143 -11.41 24.87 14.54
C TYR A 143 -11.82 26.26 15.02
N THR A 144 -12.55 26.99 14.18
CA THR A 144 -13.42 28.06 14.66
C THR A 144 -14.66 27.35 15.18
N PRO A 145 -14.88 27.32 16.50
CA PRO A 145 -16.11 26.75 17.02
C PRO A 145 -17.27 27.49 16.33
N PRO A 146 -18.24 26.77 15.75
CA PRO A 146 -19.48 27.43 15.39
C PRO A 146 -20.01 28.07 16.68
N THR A 147 -20.37 29.33 16.62
CA THR A 147 -21.14 30.00 17.72
C THR A 147 -22.55 29.40 17.68
N VAL A 148 -22.66 28.13 17.96
CA VAL A 148 -23.94 27.48 18.21
C VAL A 148 -24.22 27.77 19.66
N VAL A 149 -25.16 28.70 19.92
CA VAL A 149 -25.79 28.80 21.22
C VAL A 149 -26.63 27.54 21.38
N ILE A 150 -26.03 26.49 21.92
CA ILE A 150 -26.75 25.29 22.33
C ILE A 150 -27.43 25.69 23.65
N PRO A 151 -28.76 25.58 23.76
CA PRO A 151 -29.42 25.79 25.04
C PRO A 151 -28.76 24.88 26.08
N ASP A 152 -28.37 25.42 27.20
CA ASP A 152 -27.56 24.82 28.27
C ASP A 152 -28.15 23.50 28.82
N ASP A 153 -29.45 23.29 28.62
CA ASP A 153 -30.21 22.12 29.12
C ASP A 153 -30.36 20.96 28.09
N ALA A 154 -29.97 21.18 26.82
CA ALA A 154 -30.30 20.24 25.74
C ALA A 154 -29.31 19.07 25.60
N LEU A 155 -28.06 19.17 26.03
CA LEU A 155 -27.01 18.18 25.75
C LEU A 155 -26.17 17.77 26.96
N GLY A 156 -26.40 18.29 28.14
CA GLY A 156 -25.62 17.96 29.36
C GLY A 156 -24.10 18.26 29.20
N LEU A 157 -23.75 19.20 28.30
CA LEU A 157 -22.39 19.66 28.15
C LEU A 157 -22.01 20.53 29.35
N ASN A 158 -20.84 20.25 29.93
CA ASN A 158 -20.31 21.10 30.98
C ASN A 158 -19.80 22.42 30.38
N THR A 159 -20.48 23.54 30.70
CA THR A 159 -20.13 24.86 30.20
C THR A 159 -19.41 25.71 31.24
N THR A 160 -19.31 25.23 32.50
CA THR A 160 -18.75 25.98 33.64
C THR A 160 -17.35 25.56 34.03
N ASP A 161 -17.03 24.30 33.85
CA ASP A 161 -15.73 23.74 34.23
C ASP A 161 -15.02 23.10 33.03
N HIS A 162 -13.69 23.17 33.01
CA HIS A 162 -12.87 22.55 31.96
C HIS A 162 -12.26 21.25 32.46
N PHE A 163 -12.84 20.11 32.08
CA PHE A 163 -12.31 18.78 32.37
C PHE A 163 -11.50 18.24 31.20
N ALA A 164 -10.45 17.48 31.52
CA ALA A 164 -9.69 16.74 30.51
C ALA A 164 -10.52 15.56 29.96
N TYR A 165 -10.94 15.63 28.72
CA TYR A 165 -11.65 14.54 28.05
C TYR A 165 -10.71 13.43 27.56
N ILE A 166 -9.44 13.74 27.34
CA ILE A 166 -8.42 12.81 26.93
C ILE A 166 -7.52 12.49 28.09
N VAL A 167 -7.44 11.20 28.44
CA VAL A 167 -6.52 10.69 29.45
C VAL A 167 -5.35 10.03 28.71
N GLY A 168 -4.14 10.40 29.05
CA GLY A 168 -2.93 9.79 28.48
C GLY A 168 -2.78 8.30 28.82
N TYR A 169 -1.90 7.61 28.13
CA TYR A 169 -1.54 6.23 28.44
C TYR A 169 -0.82 6.15 29.79
N GLY A 170 -0.87 4.96 30.45
CA GLY A 170 -0.24 4.75 31.75
C GLY A 170 1.27 5.03 31.84
N ASN A 171 1.92 5.27 30.71
CA ASN A 171 3.32 5.70 30.61
C ASN A 171 3.50 7.23 30.46
N GLY A 172 2.47 8.02 30.72
CA GLY A 172 2.48 9.49 30.66
C GLY A 172 2.51 10.10 29.25
N LYS A 173 2.23 9.32 28.20
CA LYS A 173 2.24 9.78 26.79
C LYS A 173 0.81 9.91 26.26
N VAL A 174 0.54 10.92 25.43
CA VAL A 174 -0.74 11.15 24.69
C VAL A 174 -0.56 10.77 23.24
N ARG A 175 0.31 10.22 22.67
CA ARG A 175 0.50 9.67 21.31
C ARG A 175 -0.45 10.27 20.25
N PRO A 176 -0.40 11.57 19.93
CA PRO A 176 -1.36 12.23 19.05
C PRO A 176 -1.31 11.76 17.58
N GLN A 177 -0.26 11.03 17.20
CA GLN A 177 -0.08 10.50 15.85
C GLN A 177 -0.61 9.05 15.68
N ASN A 178 -1.05 8.41 16.75
CA ASN A 178 -1.62 7.06 16.66
C ASN A 178 -3.06 7.11 16.15
N ASN A 179 -3.46 6.05 15.44
CA ASN A 179 -4.88 5.86 15.12
C ASN A 179 -5.67 5.64 16.40
N ILE A 180 -6.78 6.33 16.54
CA ILE A 180 -7.74 6.11 17.63
C ILE A 180 -8.59 4.87 17.28
N THR A 181 -8.78 3.98 18.24
CA THR A 181 -9.68 2.84 18.09
C THR A 181 -11.15 3.27 18.22
N ARG A 182 -12.07 2.43 17.72
CA ARG A 182 -13.53 2.67 17.91
C ARG A 182 -13.90 2.79 19.40
N ALA A 183 -13.33 1.91 20.24
CA ALA A 183 -13.59 1.94 21.70
C ALA A 183 -13.06 3.22 22.36
N GLU A 184 -11.89 3.71 21.98
CA GLU A 184 -11.36 4.99 22.47
C GLU A 184 -12.21 6.17 22.02
N THR A 185 -12.73 6.16 20.79
CA THR A 185 -13.64 7.18 20.28
C THR A 185 -14.94 7.20 21.08
N MET A 186 -15.55 6.03 21.32
CA MET A 186 -16.78 5.91 22.11
C MET A 186 -16.58 6.43 23.54
N ALA A 187 -15.49 6.04 24.19
CA ALA A 187 -15.16 6.51 25.53
C ALA A 187 -14.94 8.05 25.57
N LEU A 188 -14.33 8.61 24.54
CA LEU A 188 -14.14 10.06 24.43
C LEU A 188 -15.47 10.79 24.29
N VAL A 189 -16.33 10.34 23.36
CA VAL A 189 -17.65 10.95 23.12
C VAL A 189 -18.52 10.88 24.38
N ASN A 190 -18.56 9.74 25.08
CA ASN A 190 -19.33 9.60 26.30
C ASN A 190 -18.85 10.57 27.41
N ARG A 191 -17.53 10.80 27.52
CA ARG A 191 -16.99 11.78 28.47
C ARG A 191 -17.40 13.22 28.09
N VAL A 192 -17.33 13.56 26.80
CA VAL A 192 -17.75 14.89 26.32
C VAL A 192 -19.23 15.15 26.61
N LEU A 193 -20.08 14.12 26.45
CA LEU A 193 -21.52 14.18 26.70
C LEU A 193 -21.89 13.99 28.18
N ASN A 194 -20.89 13.74 29.04
CA ASN A 194 -21.10 13.37 30.44
C ASN A 194 -22.05 12.17 30.62
N ARG A 195 -21.93 11.16 29.73
CA ARG A 195 -22.76 9.95 29.67
C ARG A 195 -21.89 8.74 30.02
N GLN A 196 -22.10 8.18 31.23
CA GLN A 196 -21.21 7.17 31.75
C GLN A 196 -21.86 6.34 32.86
N PRO A 197 -22.18 5.04 32.63
CA PRO A 197 -22.51 4.12 33.70
C PRO A 197 -21.23 3.86 34.57
N GLU A 198 -21.40 3.61 35.85
CA GLU A 198 -20.29 3.35 36.77
C GLU A 198 -19.92 1.87 36.81
N THR A 199 -20.91 0.99 36.79
CA THR A 199 -20.77 -0.46 36.87
C THR A 199 -21.73 -1.16 35.92
N GLU A 200 -21.58 -2.47 35.75
CA GLU A 200 -22.52 -3.29 34.98
C GLU A 200 -23.95 -3.27 35.55
N ASP A 201 -24.11 -3.08 36.85
CA ASP A 201 -25.42 -3.00 37.51
C ASP A 201 -26.21 -1.72 37.12
N ASP A 202 -25.56 -0.80 36.46
CA ASP A 202 -26.18 0.42 35.92
C ASP A 202 -26.76 0.21 34.51
N LEU A 203 -26.43 -0.91 33.87
CA LEU A 203 -26.93 -1.32 32.55
C LEU A 203 -28.21 -2.14 32.68
N LEU A 204 -28.86 -2.40 31.56
CA LEU A 204 -30.07 -3.23 31.50
C LEU A 204 -29.76 -4.65 30.97
N PRO A 205 -30.34 -5.71 31.55
CA PRO A 205 -29.96 -7.09 31.23
C PRO A 205 -30.32 -7.55 29.81
N ASN A 206 -31.26 -6.89 29.16
CA ASN A 206 -31.72 -7.18 27.80
C ASN A 206 -31.11 -6.28 26.73
N MET A 207 -30.03 -5.56 27.04
CA MET A 207 -29.27 -4.77 26.06
C MET A 207 -28.58 -5.64 25.03
N THR A 208 -28.21 -5.04 23.90
CA THR A 208 -27.39 -5.71 22.87
C THR A 208 -25.94 -5.81 23.36
N VAL A 209 -25.42 -7.03 23.45
CA VAL A 209 -24.00 -7.28 23.74
C VAL A 209 -23.32 -7.71 22.43
N TRP A 210 -22.33 -6.98 22.00
CA TRP A 210 -21.59 -7.25 20.78
C TRP A 210 -20.53 -8.33 21.01
N THR A 211 -20.32 -9.22 20.03
CA THR A 211 -19.38 -10.33 20.12
C THR A 211 -17.94 -9.89 20.38
N ASP A 212 -17.54 -8.74 19.86
CA ASP A 212 -16.23 -8.13 20.07
C ASP A 212 -16.15 -7.24 21.32
N ASN A 213 -17.26 -7.08 22.06
CA ASN A 213 -17.35 -6.38 23.33
C ASN A 213 -18.03 -7.24 24.40
N ALA A 214 -17.84 -8.55 24.41
CA ALA A 214 -18.50 -9.47 25.33
C ALA A 214 -17.78 -9.63 26.70
N ASN A 215 -16.60 -9.04 26.87
CA ASN A 215 -15.85 -9.12 28.11
C ASN A 215 -16.14 -7.93 29.06
N PRO A 216 -16.93 -8.12 30.13
CA PRO A 216 -17.29 -7.01 31.03
C PRO A 216 -16.11 -6.43 31.81
N LYS A 217 -14.97 -7.15 31.89
CA LYS A 217 -13.74 -6.66 32.54
C LYS A 217 -12.87 -5.79 31.62
N ALA A 218 -13.21 -5.68 30.34
CA ALA A 218 -12.49 -4.82 29.42
C ALA A 218 -12.71 -3.34 29.82
N TRP A 219 -11.65 -2.54 29.82
CA TRP A 219 -11.70 -1.14 30.23
C TRP A 219 -12.71 -0.28 29.41
N TYR A 220 -13.02 -0.72 28.19
CA TYR A 220 -13.94 -0.04 27.28
C TYR A 220 -15.36 -0.60 27.31
N TYR A 221 -15.63 -1.68 28.04
CA TYR A 221 -16.92 -2.39 28.02
C TYR A 221 -18.10 -1.44 28.23
N LEU A 222 -18.10 -0.73 29.36
CA LEU A 222 -19.18 0.19 29.71
C LEU A 222 -19.32 1.32 28.68
N ALA A 223 -18.21 1.86 28.18
CA ALA A 223 -18.23 2.93 27.20
C ALA A 223 -18.81 2.49 25.85
N VAL A 224 -18.55 1.26 25.43
CA VAL A 224 -19.13 0.70 24.20
C VAL A 224 -20.62 0.41 24.38
N GLN A 225 -21.02 -0.15 25.51
CA GLN A 225 -22.44 -0.39 25.80
C GLN A 225 -23.21 0.93 25.80
N GLU A 226 -22.70 1.96 26.46
CA GLU A 226 -23.31 3.31 26.51
C GLU A 226 -23.47 3.91 25.08
N ALA A 227 -22.45 3.80 24.25
CA ALA A 227 -22.46 4.38 22.92
C ALA A 227 -23.32 3.62 21.90
N THR A 228 -23.63 2.35 22.15
CA THR A 228 -24.26 1.45 21.16
C THR A 228 -25.66 0.97 21.49
N ASN A 229 -26.14 1.23 22.69
CA ASN A 229 -27.50 0.90 23.10
C ASN A 229 -28.30 2.16 23.36
N SER A 230 -29.41 2.35 22.64
CA SER A 230 -30.33 3.47 22.90
C SER A 230 -31.14 3.22 24.17
N HIS A 231 -31.13 4.16 25.09
CA HIS A 231 -31.79 3.98 26.41
C HIS A 231 -32.22 5.32 27.02
N TYR A 232 -33.13 5.25 28.01
CA TYR A 232 -33.37 6.31 28.98
C TYR A 232 -32.52 6.11 30.20
N TYR A 233 -32.15 7.20 30.91
CA TYR A 233 -31.29 7.15 32.08
C TYR A 233 -31.73 8.13 33.15
N LYS A 234 -31.16 7.95 34.34
CA LYS A 234 -31.21 8.92 35.44
C LYS A 234 -29.82 9.01 36.06
N PHE A 235 -29.41 10.21 36.45
CA PHE A 235 -28.20 10.33 37.26
C PHE A 235 -28.35 9.70 38.63
N LYS A 236 -27.33 9.05 39.11
CA LYS A 236 -27.27 8.54 40.49
C LYS A 236 -27.14 9.71 41.45
N THR A 237 -27.77 9.62 42.63
CA THR A 237 -27.78 10.70 43.62
C THR A 237 -26.35 11.10 44.01
N ASN A 238 -26.04 12.41 43.91
CA ASN A 238 -24.71 12.97 44.16
C ASN A 238 -23.55 12.34 43.36
N SER A 239 -23.81 11.91 42.15
CA SER A 239 -22.85 11.26 41.27
C SER A 239 -22.95 11.81 39.86
N LYS A 240 -21.83 11.83 39.18
CA LYS A 240 -21.74 12.08 37.73
C LYS A 240 -22.15 10.89 36.86
N TYR A 241 -22.34 9.74 37.50
CA TYR A 241 -22.67 8.50 36.79
C TYR A 241 -24.17 8.35 36.61
N GLU A 242 -24.57 7.73 35.53
CA GLU A 242 -25.94 7.42 35.20
C GLU A 242 -26.31 5.97 35.46
N LYS A 243 -27.59 5.72 35.58
CA LYS A 243 -28.20 4.38 35.60
C LYS A 243 -29.27 4.33 34.54
N TRP A 244 -29.22 3.29 33.68
CA TRP A 244 -30.24 3.08 32.66
C TRP A 244 -31.55 2.65 33.26
N THR A 245 -32.63 3.18 32.68
CA THR A 245 -33.99 2.93 33.21
C THR A 245 -34.83 2.11 32.25
N GLU A 246 -34.66 2.29 30.97
CA GLU A 246 -35.40 1.58 29.91
C GLU A 246 -34.63 1.62 28.60
N LEU A 247 -34.67 0.54 27.82
CA LEU A 247 -34.14 0.53 26.44
C LEU A 247 -35.12 1.22 25.49
N ARG A 248 -34.57 1.88 24.49
CA ARG A 248 -35.30 2.53 23.41
C ARG A 248 -35.04 1.81 22.09
N GLU A 249 -35.94 1.99 21.13
CA GLU A 249 -35.67 1.62 19.75
C GLU A 249 -34.45 2.39 19.22
N THR A 250 -33.54 1.68 18.54
CA THR A 250 -32.39 2.29 17.91
C THR A 250 -32.84 3.17 16.74
N ARG A 251 -32.42 4.42 16.73
CA ARG A 251 -32.70 5.34 15.64
C ARG A 251 -32.01 4.85 14.35
N ASP A 252 -32.73 4.88 13.24
CA ASP A 252 -32.14 4.62 11.92
C ASP A 252 -31.33 5.84 11.48
N TRP A 253 -30.02 5.78 11.70
CA TRP A 253 -29.06 6.83 11.35
C TRP A 253 -28.81 6.94 9.85
N THR A 254 -29.14 5.90 9.05
CA THR A 254 -28.97 5.93 7.58
C THR A 254 -29.85 7.00 6.92
N GLN A 255 -30.93 7.42 7.59
CA GLN A 255 -31.81 8.49 7.14
C GLN A 255 -31.17 9.88 7.22
N LEU A 256 -30.07 10.04 7.96
CA LEU A 256 -29.36 11.31 8.17
C LEU A 256 -28.07 11.44 7.35
N GLU A 257 -27.67 10.38 6.64
CA GLU A 257 -26.45 10.35 5.80
C GLU A 257 -26.71 10.80 4.36
N LYS A 258 -27.73 11.62 4.12
CA LYS A 258 -28.08 12.16 2.80
C LYS A 258 -27.49 13.53 2.57
#